data_77bbafabfb3dde8060250c124ba62b95
#
_entry.id   77bbafabfb3dde8060250c124ba62b95
#
_cell.length_a   1.000
_cell.length_b   1.000
_cell.length_c   1.000
_cell.angle_alpha   90.00
_cell.angle_beta   90.00
_cell.angle_gamma   90.00
#
_symmetry.space_group_name_H-M   'P 1'
#
loop_
_entity.id
_entity.type
_entity.pdbx_description
1 polymer ?
#
loop_
_entity_poly.entity_id
_entity_poly.type
_entity_poly.pdbx_seq_one_letter_code
_entity_poly.pdbx_strand_id
1 'polypeptide(L)'
;MSFVIVARDALAAAAADLAQIGSAVNAGNLAAANPTTAVAAAAADEVSAALAALFGAHAREYQAAAAQAAAYHEQFVHRLSAAATSYAVTEVTIATSLRGALGSAPASVSDGFQAFVYGPIHATGQQWINSPVGEALAPIVNAPTNVLLGRDLIGNGVTGTAAAPNGGPGGLLFGDGGAGYTGGNGGSAGLIGNGGTGGAGFAGGVGGMGGTGGWLMGNGGMGGAGGVGGNGGGGGPGGVFGDGGPGGG
;
A
#
# COMPACT_ATOMS: atom_id res chain seq x y z
N MET A 1 -3.38 -12.64 -13.76
CA MET A 1 -2.69 -12.16 -12.53
C MET A 1 -1.75 -13.25 -12.05
N SER A 2 -0.48 -12.92 -11.85
CA SER A 2 0.50 -13.87 -11.31
C SER A 2 0.41 -13.82 -9.80
N PHE A 3 0.00 -14.90 -9.17
CA PHE A 3 0.04 -15.02 -7.71
C PHE A 3 1.45 -15.45 -7.31
N VAL A 4 2.12 -14.67 -6.48
CA VAL A 4 3.38 -15.07 -5.84
C VAL A 4 3.03 -15.82 -4.57
N ILE A 5 3.31 -17.13 -4.55
CA ILE A 5 3.20 -17.94 -3.33
C ILE A 5 4.57 -17.93 -2.67
N VAL A 6 4.66 -17.36 -1.48
CA VAL A 6 5.89 -17.37 -0.68
C VAL A 6 5.82 -18.53 0.30
N ALA A 7 6.74 -19.50 0.17
CA ALA A 7 6.92 -20.56 1.13
C ALA A 7 7.70 -20.02 2.34
N ARG A 8 7.02 -19.36 3.27
CA ARG A 8 7.61 -18.69 4.45
C ARG A 8 8.44 -19.63 5.32
N ASP A 9 7.97 -20.89 5.48
CA ASP A 9 8.66 -21.87 6.31
C ASP A 9 9.98 -22.30 5.67
N ALA A 10 10.02 -22.40 4.33
CA ALA A 10 11.26 -22.62 3.58
C ALA A 10 12.22 -21.42 3.71
N LEU A 11 11.69 -20.19 3.72
CA LEU A 11 12.49 -18.99 3.92
C LEU A 11 13.09 -18.92 5.32
N ALA A 12 12.32 -19.28 6.35
CA ALA A 12 12.79 -19.36 7.73
C ALA A 12 13.82 -20.48 7.91
N ALA A 13 13.61 -21.64 7.31
CA ALA A 13 14.57 -22.74 7.30
C ALA A 13 15.89 -22.34 6.61
N ALA A 14 15.81 -21.70 5.44
CA ALA A 14 16.99 -21.20 4.74
C ALA A 14 17.77 -20.16 5.57
N ALA A 15 17.10 -19.28 6.32
CA ALA A 15 17.74 -18.34 7.22
C ALA A 15 18.49 -19.05 8.35
N ALA A 16 17.90 -20.12 8.91
CA ALA A 16 18.53 -20.93 9.95
C ALA A 16 19.76 -21.68 9.41
N ASP A 17 19.66 -22.30 8.23
CA ASP A 17 20.79 -22.98 7.58
C ASP A 17 21.95 -22.02 7.29
N LEU A 18 21.65 -20.85 6.78
CA LEU A 18 22.65 -19.80 6.54
C LEU A 18 23.32 -19.35 7.85
N ALA A 19 22.56 -19.22 8.94
CA ALA A 19 23.12 -18.89 10.25
C ALA A 19 24.13 -19.97 10.73
N GLN A 20 23.81 -21.26 10.52
CA GLN A 20 24.70 -22.37 10.85
C GLN A 20 25.98 -22.33 9.99
N ILE A 21 25.85 -22.09 8.69
CA ILE A 21 27.00 -21.95 7.77
C ILE A 21 27.91 -20.81 8.24
N GLY A 22 27.34 -19.64 8.53
CA GLY A 22 28.08 -18.49 9.03
C GLY A 22 28.81 -18.78 10.33
N SER A 23 28.18 -19.48 11.26
CA SER A 23 28.77 -19.91 12.53
C SER A 23 29.95 -20.88 12.31
N ALA A 24 29.79 -21.88 11.42
CA ALA A 24 30.84 -22.84 11.09
C ALA A 24 32.06 -22.17 10.42
N VAL A 25 31.84 -21.25 9.48
CA VAL A 25 32.90 -20.49 8.81
C VAL A 25 33.64 -19.61 9.82
N ASN A 26 32.91 -18.92 10.71
CA ASN A 26 33.50 -18.08 11.73
C ASN A 26 34.35 -18.91 12.72
N ALA A 27 33.87 -20.08 13.15
CA ALA A 27 34.62 -20.99 14.01
C ALA A 27 35.92 -21.48 13.33
N GLY A 28 35.88 -21.83 12.03
CA GLY A 28 37.05 -22.18 11.24
C GLY A 28 38.07 -21.04 11.14
N ASN A 29 37.61 -19.81 10.87
CA ASN A 29 38.46 -18.63 10.81
C ASN A 29 39.14 -18.32 12.15
N LEU A 30 38.39 -18.43 13.27
CA LEU A 30 38.92 -18.24 14.61
C LEU A 30 39.96 -19.32 14.95
N ALA A 31 39.74 -20.58 14.60
CA ALA A 31 40.68 -21.66 14.81
C ALA A 31 41.97 -21.46 13.98
N ALA A 32 41.88 -20.93 12.78
CA ALA A 32 43.01 -20.63 11.91
C ALA A 32 43.77 -19.34 12.30
N ALA A 33 43.16 -18.43 13.07
CA ALA A 33 43.71 -17.11 13.34
C ALA A 33 45.09 -17.17 13.98
N ASN A 34 45.24 -17.83 15.11
CA ASN A 34 46.50 -17.88 15.84
C ASN A 34 47.63 -18.63 15.08
N PRO A 35 47.43 -19.84 14.52
CA PRO A 35 48.45 -20.54 13.77
C PRO A 35 48.95 -19.80 12.53
N THR A 36 48.15 -18.96 11.92
CA THR A 36 48.49 -18.25 10.68
C THR A 36 49.01 -16.83 10.91
N THR A 37 48.58 -16.14 11.97
CA THR A 37 49.05 -14.78 12.27
C THR A 37 50.35 -14.74 13.10
N ALA A 38 50.69 -15.86 13.77
CA ALA A 38 51.89 -16.02 14.61
C ALA A 38 52.80 -17.11 14.08
N VAL A 39 53.07 -17.11 12.78
CA VAL A 39 54.01 -18.07 12.14
C VAL A 39 55.43 -17.82 12.66
N ALA A 40 56.07 -18.86 13.20
CA ALA A 40 57.45 -18.79 13.60
C ALA A 40 58.39 -18.87 12.38
N ALA A 41 59.50 -18.12 12.39
CA ALA A 41 60.53 -18.23 11.37
C ALA A 41 61.13 -19.65 11.38
N ALA A 42 61.33 -20.24 10.18
CA ALA A 42 61.84 -21.60 10.03
C ALA A 42 63.31 -21.74 10.45
N ALA A 43 64.07 -20.65 10.35
CA ALA A 43 65.47 -20.55 10.80
C ALA A 43 65.73 -19.12 11.29
N ALA A 44 66.97 -18.95 11.92
CA ALA A 44 67.38 -17.65 12.43
C ALA A 44 68.06 -16.77 11.37
N ASP A 45 67.52 -16.74 10.14
CA ASP A 45 68.06 -15.93 9.05
C ASP A 45 67.00 -14.92 8.58
N GLU A 46 67.45 -13.89 7.87
CA GLU A 46 66.65 -12.76 7.47
C GLU A 46 65.52 -13.16 6.47
N VAL A 47 65.74 -14.17 5.63
CA VAL A 47 64.75 -14.65 4.64
C VAL A 47 63.64 -15.38 5.36
N SER A 48 63.95 -16.28 6.29
CA SER A 48 62.96 -17.00 7.10
C SER A 48 62.14 -16.03 7.94
N ALA A 49 62.77 -15.01 8.53
CA ALA A 49 62.08 -13.96 9.28
C ALA A 49 61.16 -13.12 8.38
N ALA A 50 61.61 -12.73 7.17
CA ALA A 50 60.81 -11.96 6.22
C ALA A 50 59.60 -12.75 5.71
N LEU A 51 59.77 -14.05 5.42
CA LEU A 51 58.64 -14.92 5.02
C LEU A 51 57.59 -15.09 6.12
N ALA A 52 58.05 -15.31 7.37
CA ALA A 52 57.14 -15.41 8.51
C ALA A 52 56.33 -14.10 8.69
N ALA A 53 57.00 -12.95 8.56
CA ALA A 53 56.36 -11.65 8.63
C ALA A 53 55.33 -11.43 7.51
N LEU A 54 55.65 -11.82 6.26
CA LEU A 54 54.75 -11.74 5.11
C LEU A 54 53.49 -12.59 5.32
N PHE A 55 53.64 -13.85 5.71
CA PHE A 55 52.50 -14.73 5.97
C PHE A 55 51.65 -14.22 7.15
N GLY A 56 52.27 -13.76 8.21
CA GLY A 56 51.56 -13.16 9.33
C GLY A 56 50.80 -11.86 8.98
N ALA A 57 51.37 -11.03 8.10
CA ALA A 57 50.70 -9.84 7.60
C ALA A 57 49.47 -10.21 6.75
N HIS A 58 49.64 -11.12 5.78
CA HIS A 58 48.58 -11.61 4.94
C HIS A 58 47.45 -12.27 5.76
N ALA A 59 47.79 -13.08 6.74
CA ALA A 59 46.82 -13.70 7.64
C ALA A 59 46.00 -12.65 8.43
N ARG A 60 46.61 -11.55 8.89
CA ARG A 60 45.87 -10.46 9.56
C ARG A 60 44.91 -9.74 8.62
N GLU A 61 45.31 -9.48 7.37
CA GLU A 61 44.46 -8.92 6.35
C GLU A 61 43.26 -9.83 6.04
N TYR A 62 43.52 -11.13 5.92
CA TYR A 62 42.47 -12.14 5.75
C TYR A 62 41.47 -12.13 6.92
N GLN A 63 41.98 -12.12 8.16
CA GLN A 63 41.09 -12.08 9.34
C GLN A 63 40.23 -10.82 9.39
N ALA A 64 40.76 -9.67 8.99
CA ALA A 64 39.99 -8.43 8.88
C ALA A 64 38.89 -8.53 7.81
N ALA A 65 39.20 -9.08 6.64
CA ALA A 65 38.23 -9.32 5.59
C ALA A 65 37.17 -10.35 6.01
N ALA A 66 37.55 -11.41 6.67
CA ALA A 66 36.65 -12.44 7.20
C ALA A 66 35.68 -11.88 8.24
N ALA A 67 36.14 -10.97 9.12
CA ALA A 67 35.28 -10.30 10.09
C ALA A 67 34.21 -9.39 9.40
N GLN A 68 34.60 -8.68 8.33
CA GLN A 68 33.67 -7.89 7.54
C GLN A 68 32.63 -8.79 6.83
N ALA A 69 33.10 -9.89 6.23
CA ALA A 69 32.19 -10.86 5.59
C ALA A 69 31.19 -11.47 6.57
N ALA A 70 31.64 -11.80 7.79
CA ALA A 70 30.78 -12.30 8.85
C ALA A 70 29.69 -11.28 9.24
N ALA A 71 30.04 -10.00 9.38
CA ALA A 71 29.09 -8.94 9.69
C ALA A 71 28.02 -8.75 8.57
N TYR A 72 28.42 -8.81 7.30
CA TYR A 72 27.47 -8.78 6.17
C TYR A 72 26.58 -10.02 6.15
N HIS A 73 27.14 -11.19 6.43
CA HIS A 73 26.38 -12.43 6.50
C HIS A 73 25.32 -12.40 7.62
N GLU A 74 25.66 -11.93 8.79
CA GLU A 74 24.72 -11.74 9.91
C GLU A 74 23.58 -10.78 9.54
N GLN A 75 23.91 -9.65 8.91
CA GLN A 75 22.89 -8.70 8.43
C GLN A 75 21.97 -9.33 7.39
N PHE A 76 22.51 -10.12 6.47
CA PHE A 76 21.71 -10.81 5.47
C PHE A 76 20.76 -11.82 6.10
N VAL A 77 21.25 -12.67 7.01
CA VAL A 77 20.44 -13.65 7.75
C VAL A 77 19.33 -12.96 8.55
N HIS A 78 19.66 -11.85 9.22
CA HIS A 78 18.68 -11.07 9.97
C HIS A 78 17.57 -10.50 9.07
N ARG A 79 17.93 -9.94 7.92
CA ARG A 79 16.94 -9.41 6.94
C ARG A 79 16.07 -10.51 6.36
N LEU A 80 16.64 -11.68 6.08
CA LEU A 80 15.90 -12.83 5.57
C LEU A 80 14.90 -13.35 6.61
N SER A 81 15.30 -13.45 7.86
CA SER A 81 14.43 -13.84 8.99
C SER A 81 13.33 -12.81 9.23
N ALA A 82 13.64 -11.51 9.18
CA ALA A 82 12.66 -10.44 9.29
C ALA A 82 11.63 -10.49 8.14
N ALA A 83 12.07 -10.78 6.92
CA ALA A 83 11.17 -10.96 5.79
C ALA A 83 10.21 -12.15 6.01
N ALA A 84 10.72 -13.31 6.45
CA ALA A 84 9.88 -14.47 6.77
C ALA A 84 8.82 -14.13 7.84
N THR A 85 9.21 -13.38 8.87
CA THR A 85 8.30 -12.92 9.93
C THR A 85 7.25 -11.95 9.39
N SER A 86 7.61 -11.00 8.51
CA SER A 86 6.68 -10.04 7.94
C SER A 86 5.60 -10.73 7.09
N TYR A 87 5.96 -11.75 6.31
CA TYR A 87 4.99 -12.58 5.59
C TYR A 87 4.05 -13.32 6.54
N ALA A 88 4.56 -13.89 7.63
CA ALA A 88 3.74 -14.58 8.63
C ALA A 88 2.73 -13.64 9.30
N VAL A 89 3.15 -12.43 9.67
CA VAL A 89 2.27 -11.41 10.26
C VAL A 89 1.19 -10.99 9.26
N THR A 90 1.55 -10.78 8.00
CA THR A 90 0.60 -10.43 6.94
C THR A 90 -0.45 -11.52 6.74
N GLU A 91 -0.06 -12.80 6.69
CA GLU A 91 -0.98 -13.92 6.56
C GLU A 91 -1.95 -14.03 7.76
N VAL A 92 -1.43 -13.87 8.99
CA VAL A 92 -2.28 -13.87 10.20
C VAL A 92 -3.25 -12.68 10.19
N THR A 93 -2.81 -11.51 9.76
CA THR A 93 -3.67 -10.31 9.69
C THR A 93 -4.77 -10.53 8.66
N ILE A 94 -4.46 -11.06 7.49
CA ILE A 94 -5.46 -11.40 6.46
C ILE A 94 -6.42 -12.48 6.98
N ALA A 95 -5.91 -13.54 7.61
CA ALA A 95 -6.73 -14.62 8.13
C ALA A 95 -7.66 -14.16 9.27
N THR A 96 -7.19 -13.29 10.16
CA THR A 96 -8.02 -12.73 11.25
C THR A 96 -9.04 -11.73 10.74
N SER A 97 -8.68 -10.90 9.75
CA SER A 97 -9.61 -10.00 9.07
C SER A 97 -10.70 -10.78 8.34
N LEU A 98 -10.32 -11.83 7.61
CA LEU A 98 -11.25 -12.73 6.93
C LEU A 98 -12.16 -13.49 7.91
N ARG A 99 -11.63 -13.93 9.06
CA ARG A 99 -12.39 -14.61 10.10
C ARG A 99 -13.37 -13.67 10.82
N GLY A 100 -12.96 -12.42 11.06
CA GLY A 100 -13.84 -11.38 11.59
C GLY A 100 -14.99 -11.07 10.65
N ALA A 101 -14.72 -11.10 9.37
CA ALA A 101 -15.71 -10.88 8.32
C ALA A 101 -16.65 -12.06 8.07
N LEU A 102 -16.16 -13.29 8.18
CA LEU A 102 -16.99 -14.50 8.11
C LEU A 102 -17.86 -14.68 9.36
N GLY A 103 -17.48 -14.04 10.48
CA GLY A 103 -18.30 -13.97 11.71
C GLY A 103 -19.46 -12.97 11.63
N SER A 104 -19.36 -11.96 10.78
CA SER A 104 -20.42 -11.10 10.28
C SER A 104 -20.57 -11.41 8.79
N ALA A 105 -21.30 -12.49 8.46
CA ALA A 105 -21.47 -12.91 7.06
C ALA A 105 -21.92 -11.68 6.24
N PRO A 106 -21.17 -11.23 5.24
CA PRO A 106 -21.64 -10.18 4.35
C PRO A 106 -22.92 -10.69 3.67
N ALA A 107 -23.94 -9.86 3.66
CA ALA A 107 -25.23 -10.23 3.10
C ALA A 107 -25.12 -10.53 1.58
N SER A 108 -24.02 -10.10 0.96
CA SER A 108 -23.73 -10.34 -0.47
C SER A 108 -22.22 -10.43 -0.73
N VAL A 109 -21.85 -10.95 -1.91
CA VAL A 109 -20.45 -10.97 -2.40
C VAL A 109 -19.93 -9.54 -2.58
N SER A 110 -20.80 -8.59 -2.93
CA SER A 110 -20.44 -7.18 -3.07
C SER A 110 -20.05 -6.57 -1.72
N ASP A 111 -20.77 -6.86 -0.63
CA ASP A 111 -20.42 -6.38 0.71
C ASP A 111 -19.03 -6.88 1.16
N GLY A 112 -18.73 -8.14 0.88
CA GLY A 112 -17.41 -8.72 1.15
C GLY A 112 -16.31 -8.02 0.36
N PHE A 113 -16.53 -7.77 -0.93
CA PHE A 113 -15.59 -7.06 -1.77
C PHE A 113 -15.40 -5.60 -1.30
N GLN A 114 -16.50 -4.92 -0.96
CA GLN A 114 -16.47 -3.57 -0.43
C GLN A 114 -15.64 -3.47 0.86
N ALA A 115 -15.84 -4.40 1.81
CA ALA A 115 -15.15 -4.39 3.09
C ALA A 115 -13.66 -4.75 2.99
N PHE A 116 -13.30 -5.71 2.12
CA PHE A 116 -11.95 -6.30 2.12
C PHE A 116 -11.04 -5.81 1.00
N VAL A 117 -11.60 -5.32 -0.09
CA VAL A 117 -10.82 -4.87 -1.26
C VAL A 117 -10.99 -3.37 -1.46
N TYR A 118 -12.22 -2.94 -1.72
CA TYR A 118 -12.47 -1.55 -2.05
C TYR A 118 -12.20 -0.60 -0.88
N GLY A 119 -12.72 -0.90 0.33
CA GLY A 119 -12.58 -0.04 1.50
C GLY A 119 -11.13 0.33 1.83
N PRO A 120 -10.21 -0.63 1.98
CA PRO A 120 -8.80 -0.34 2.22
C PRO A 120 -8.14 0.46 1.09
N ILE A 121 -8.41 0.14 -0.18
CA ILE A 121 -7.86 0.87 -1.35
C ILE A 121 -8.38 2.30 -1.35
N HIS A 122 -9.68 2.49 -1.15
CA HIS A 122 -10.32 3.80 -1.11
C HIS A 122 -9.79 4.65 0.05
N ALA A 123 -9.72 4.08 1.27
CA ALA A 123 -9.20 4.78 2.45
C ALA A 123 -7.75 5.25 2.26
N THR A 124 -6.88 4.39 1.71
CA THR A 124 -5.47 4.74 1.44
C THR A 124 -5.37 5.83 0.39
N GLY A 125 -6.16 5.75 -0.68
CA GLY A 125 -6.20 6.78 -1.71
C GLY A 125 -6.71 8.12 -1.19
N GLN A 126 -7.76 8.13 -0.35
CA GLN A 126 -8.27 9.34 0.28
C GLN A 126 -7.26 9.95 1.26
N GLN A 127 -6.54 9.12 2.03
CA GLN A 127 -5.44 9.59 2.87
C GLN A 127 -4.34 10.28 2.06
N TRP A 128 -4.00 9.71 0.89
CA TRP A 128 -3.00 10.34 0.01
C TRP A 128 -3.49 11.67 -0.56
N ILE A 129 -4.72 11.74 -1.10
CA ILE A 129 -5.32 12.98 -1.64
C ILE A 129 -5.32 14.10 -0.60
N ASN A 130 -5.67 13.78 0.65
CA ASN A 130 -5.78 14.76 1.73
C ASN A 130 -4.46 14.95 2.51
N SER A 131 -3.36 14.36 2.07
CA SER A 131 -2.05 14.54 2.71
C SER A 131 -1.35 15.78 2.18
N PRO A 132 -0.47 16.44 2.98
CA PRO A 132 0.33 17.56 2.50
C PRO A 132 1.17 17.24 1.25
N VAL A 133 1.63 15.98 1.14
CA VAL A 133 2.38 15.51 -0.04
C VAL A 133 1.47 15.37 -1.24
N GLY A 134 0.28 14.79 -1.08
CA GLY A 134 -0.71 14.67 -2.14
C GLY A 134 -1.15 16.03 -2.65
N GLU A 135 -1.46 16.99 -1.78
CA GLU A 135 -1.82 18.35 -2.13
C GLU A 135 -0.69 19.06 -2.90
N ALA A 136 0.57 18.91 -2.48
CA ALA A 136 1.72 19.51 -3.15
C ALA A 136 1.98 18.90 -4.54
N LEU A 137 1.74 17.62 -4.73
CA LEU A 137 1.97 16.89 -5.98
C LEU A 137 0.77 16.91 -6.93
N ALA A 138 -0.45 17.16 -6.43
CA ALA A 138 -1.67 17.17 -7.23
C ALA A 138 -1.58 18.04 -8.49
N PRO A 139 -1.05 19.29 -8.48
CA PRO A 139 -0.93 20.08 -9.68
C PRO A 139 -0.03 19.46 -10.75
N ILE A 140 1.04 18.78 -10.33
CA ILE A 140 2.00 18.14 -11.24
C ILE A 140 1.38 16.87 -11.87
N VAL A 141 0.74 16.05 -11.04
CA VAL A 141 0.12 14.78 -11.46
C VAL A 141 -1.09 15.03 -12.36
N ASN A 142 -1.88 16.07 -12.05
CA ASN A 142 -3.12 16.36 -12.75
C ASN A 142 -2.93 17.25 -13.99
N ALA A 143 -1.80 17.97 -14.12
CA ALA A 143 -1.57 18.89 -15.24
C ALA A 143 -1.81 18.26 -16.62
N PRO A 144 -1.29 17.06 -16.95
CA PRO A 144 -1.51 16.47 -18.27
C PRO A 144 -2.99 16.19 -18.57
N THR A 145 -3.74 15.65 -17.62
CA THR A 145 -5.15 15.29 -17.79
C THR A 145 -6.04 16.53 -17.77
N ASN A 146 -5.70 17.54 -16.98
CA ASN A 146 -6.41 18.80 -16.99
C ASN A 146 -6.28 19.53 -18.33
N VAL A 147 -5.08 19.58 -18.90
CA VAL A 147 -4.84 20.23 -20.20
C VAL A 147 -5.54 19.49 -21.34
N LEU A 148 -5.51 18.15 -21.33
CA LEU A 148 -6.05 17.32 -22.42
C LEU A 148 -7.55 17.05 -22.31
N LEU A 149 -8.06 16.86 -21.09
CA LEU A 149 -9.40 16.34 -20.83
C LEU A 149 -10.23 17.25 -19.91
N GLY A 150 -9.65 18.34 -19.39
CA GLY A 150 -10.33 19.26 -18.47
C GLY A 150 -10.72 18.63 -17.13
N ARG A 151 -10.04 17.56 -16.72
CA ARG A 151 -10.37 16.78 -15.52
C ARG A 151 -9.09 16.26 -14.84
N ASP A 152 -9.10 16.24 -13.51
CA ASP A 152 -8.00 15.67 -12.70
C ASP A 152 -7.84 14.18 -12.96
N LEU A 153 -6.60 13.69 -12.91
CA LEU A 153 -6.31 12.26 -12.90
C LEU A 153 -6.66 11.65 -11.54
N ILE A 154 -6.22 12.32 -10.47
CA ILE A 154 -6.44 11.92 -9.07
C ILE A 154 -6.92 13.13 -8.29
N GLY A 155 -8.06 13.02 -7.62
CA GLY A 155 -8.62 14.09 -6.81
C GLY A 155 -10.12 13.94 -6.62
N ASN A 156 -10.64 14.50 -5.54
CA ASN A 156 -12.09 14.51 -5.31
C ASN A 156 -12.74 15.65 -6.07
N GLY A 157 -13.95 15.41 -6.54
CA GLY A 157 -14.79 16.43 -7.18
C GLY A 157 -15.14 17.55 -6.20
N VAL A 158 -15.16 18.77 -6.70
CA VAL A 158 -15.58 19.94 -5.90
C VAL A 158 -17.05 19.84 -5.51
N THR A 159 -17.39 20.25 -4.31
CA THR A 159 -18.78 20.36 -3.87
C THR A 159 -19.50 21.46 -4.67
N GLY A 160 -20.75 21.22 -5.04
CA GLY A 160 -21.60 22.21 -5.69
C GLY A 160 -21.77 23.46 -4.85
N THR A 161 -22.07 24.57 -5.51
CA THR A 161 -22.27 25.86 -4.88
C THR A 161 -23.61 26.48 -5.35
N ALA A 162 -24.03 27.57 -4.75
CA ALA A 162 -25.25 28.25 -5.19
C ALA A 162 -25.20 28.69 -6.68
N ALA A 163 -24.00 29.01 -7.20
CA ALA A 163 -23.81 29.42 -8.60
C ALA A 163 -23.71 28.21 -9.56
N ALA A 164 -23.20 27.06 -9.08
CA ALA A 164 -23.08 25.80 -9.81
C ALA A 164 -23.54 24.66 -8.90
N PRO A 165 -24.85 24.35 -8.86
CA PRO A 165 -25.41 23.48 -7.82
C PRO A 165 -24.96 22.01 -7.93
N ASN A 166 -24.55 21.54 -9.08
CA ASN A 166 -24.07 20.18 -9.23
C ASN A 166 -22.67 20.01 -8.67
N GLY A 167 -22.42 18.89 -8.00
CA GLY A 167 -21.09 18.49 -7.59
C GLY A 167 -20.19 18.21 -8.80
N GLY A 168 -18.92 18.57 -8.70
CA GLY A 168 -17.92 18.30 -9.73
C GLY A 168 -17.56 16.80 -9.83
N PRO A 169 -17.07 16.34 -10.98
CA PRO A 169 -16.60 14.96 -11.12
C PRO A 169 -15.31 14.73 -10.33
N GLY A 170 -15.15 13.54 -9.78
CA GLY A 170 -13.89 13.06 -9.20
C GLY A 170 -12.83 12.80 -10.26
N GLY A 171 -11.60 12.49 -9.87
CA GLY A 171 -10.49 12.18 -10.79
C GLY A 171 -10.80 11.02 -11.74
N LEU A 172 -10.15 11.03 -12.90
CA LEU A 172 -10.34 9.97 -13.90
C LEU A 172 -9.96 8.59 -13.38
N LEU A 173 -8.82 8.51 -12.65
CA LEU A 173 -8.32 7.26 -12.12
C LEU A 173 -8.82 7.00 -10.69
N PHE A 174 -8.72 8.00 -9.82
CA PHE A 174 -9.10 7.88 -8.43
C PHE A 174 -9.67 9.19 -7.87
N GLY A 175 -10.78 9.08 -7.14
CA GLY A 175 -11.40 10.17 -6.40
C GLY A 175 -12.92 10.11 -6.43
N ASP A 176 -13.52 10.62 -5.38
CA ASP A 176 -14.97 10.66 -5.21
C ASP A 176 -15.59 11.83 -5.99
N GLY A 177 -16.82 11.67 -6.42
CA GLY A 177 -17.61 12.79 -6.96
C GLY A 177 -17.96 13.79 -5.85
N GLY A 178 -17.99 15.07 -6.19
CA GLY A 178 -18.38 16.15 -5.29
C GLY A 178 -19.86 16.08 -4.90
N ALA A 179 -20.20 16.50 -3.68
CA ALA A 179 -21.61 16.60 -3.28
C ALA A 179 -22.35 17.72 -4.05
N GLY A 180 -23.63 17.51 -4.38
CA GLY A 180 -24.50 18.54 -4.91
C GLY A 180 -24.85 19.59 -3.85
N TYR A 181 -25.01 20.84 -4.28
CA TYR A 181 -25.61 21.90 -3.50
C TYR A 181 -27.15 21.73 -3.53
N THR A 182 -27.88 22.60 -2.87
CA THR A 182 -29.34 22.53 -2.77
C THR A 182 -30.01 22.32 -4.14
N GLY A 183 -30.72 21.20 -4.29
CA GLY A 183 -31.37 20.78 -5.55
C GLY A 183 -30.39 20.28 -6.62
N GLY A 184 -29.08 20.39 -6.41
CA GLY A 184 -28.06 19.97 -7.36
C GLY A 184 -27.73 18.47 -7.26
N ASN A 185 -27.31 17.89 -8.37
CA ASN A 185 -26.90 16.48 -8.42
C ASN A 185 -25.49 16.29 -7.85
N GLY A 186 -25.24 15.12 -7.29
CA GLY A 186 -23.89 14.69 -6.94
C GLY A 186 -23.05 14.45 -8.19
N GLY A 187 -21.73 14.71 -8.09
CA GLY A 187 -20.76 14.45 -9.15
C GLY A 187 -20.47 12.95 -9.30
N SER A 188 -20.08 12.54 -10.48
CA SER A 188 -19.69 11.15 -10.76
C SER A 188 -18.21 10.93 -10.41
N ALA A 189 -17.85 9.77 -9.89
CA ALA A 189 -16.46 9.32 -9.77
C ALA A 189 -15.88 8.97 -11.17
N GLY A 190 -14.60 8.60 -11.21
CA GLY A 190 -13.94 8.09 -12.42
C GLY A 190 -13.89 6.57 -12.47
N LEU A 191 -12.66 6.01 -12.45
CA LEU A 191 -12.46 4.57 -12.45
C LEU A 191 -12.71 3.97 -11.06
N ILE A 192 -12.15 4.58 -10.02
CA ILE A 192 -12.25 4.16 -8.61
C ILE A 192 -12.68 5.36 -7.76
N GLY A 193 -13.77 5.23 -7.00
CA GLY A 193 -14.30 6.27 -6.11
C GLY A 193 -15.80 6.19 -5.96
N ASN A 194 -16.36 6.84 -4.97
CA ASN A 194 -17.80 6.88 -4.75
C ASN A 194 -18.43 8.05 -5.52
N GLY A 195 -19.67 7.90 -5.94
CA GLY A 195 -20.46 9.01 -6.43
C GLY A 195 -20.77 10.02 -5.33
N GLY A 196 -20.81 11.30 -5.67
CA GLY A 196 -21.19 12.37 -4.75
C GLY A 196 -22.68 12.30 -4.36
N THR A 197 -23.01 12.78 -3.18
CA THR A 197 -24.42 12.86 -2.72
C THR A 197 -25.18 13.95 -3.45
N GLY A 198 -26.44 13.74 -3.74
CA GLY A 198 -27.36 14.78 -4.23
C GLY A 198 -27.66 15.81 -3.13
N GLY A 199 -27.83 17.07 -3.51
CA GLY A 199 -28.24 18.17 -2.62
C GLY A 199 -29.70 18.09 -2.22
N ALA A 200 -30.04 18.52 -1.01
CA ALA A 200 -31.42 18.59 -0.57
C ALA A 200 -32.24 19.57 -1.42
N GLY A 201 -33.53 19.27 -1.68
CA GLY A 201 -34.45 20.17 -2.37
C GLY A 201 -34.77 21.40 -1.52
N PHE A 202 -35.18 22.52 -2.19
CA PHE A 202 -35.78 23.64 -1.48
C PHE A 202 -37.23 23.31 -1.08
N ALA A 203 -37.90 24.19 -0.37
CA ALA A 203 -39.31 24.03 -0.04
C ALA A 203 -40.16 23.83 -1.35
N GLY A 204 -40.87 22.71 -1.46
CA GLY A 204 -41.57 22.27 -2.67
C GLY A 204 -40.68 21.70 -3.76
N GLY A 205 -39.37 21.71 -3.61
CA GLY A 205 -38.41 21.26 -4.63
C GLY A 205 -37.97 19.80 -4.45
N VAL A 206 -37.59 19.17 -5.56
CA VAL A 206 -37.05 17.80 -5.57
C VAL A 206 -35.58 17.81 -5.10
N GLY A 207 -35.18 16.79 -4.34
CA GLY A 207 -33.79 16.57 -4.03
C GLY A 207 -32.96 16.19 -5.25
N GLY A 208 -31.66 16.57 -5.28
CA GLY A 208 -30.77 16.23 -6.36
C GLY A 208 -30.49 14.72 -6.42
N MET A 209 -30.14 14.21 -7.59
CA MET A 209 -29.76 12.81 -7.78
C MET A 209 -28.34 12.57 -7.21
N GLY A 210 -28.10 11.37 -6.68
CA GLY A 210 -26.75 10.91 -6.38
C GLY A 210 -25.91 10.71 -7.63
N GLY A 211 -24.60 10.97 -7.54
CA GLY A 211 -23.65 10.74 -8.63
C GLY A 211 -23.35 9.25 -8.84
N THR A 212 -22.85 8.90 -10.02
CA THR A 212 -22.41 7.52 -10.32
C THR A 212 -21.14 7.17 -9.58
N GLY A 213 -21.05 5.95 -9.04
CA GLY A 213 -19.81 5.37 -8.51
C GLY A 213 -18.77 5.15 -9.61
N GLY A 214 -17.53 4.88 -9.20
CA GLY A 214 -16.44 4.59 -10.13
C GLY A 214 -16.74 3.39 -11.01
N TRP A 215 -16.42 3.51 -12.30
CA TRP A 215 -16.78 2.49 -13.28
C TRP A 215 -16.33 1.09 -12.87
N LEU A 216 -15.10 0.91 -12.33
CA LEU A 216 -14.61 -0.38 -11.88
C LEU A 216 -15.04 -0.65 -10.43
N MET A 217 -14.78 0.28 -9.51
CA MET A 217 -15.01 0.14 -8.07
C MET A 217 -15.56 1.44 -7.48
N GLY A 218 -16.66 1.35 -6.78
CA GLY A 218 -17.22 2.46 -6.01
C GLY A 218 -18.74 2.44 -5.99
N ASN A 219 -19.27 2.95 -4.91
CA ASN A 219 -20.70 3.01 -4.69
C ASN A 219 -21.32 4.24 -5.33
N GLY A 220 -22.54 4.13 -5.78
CA GLY A 220 -23.34 5.26 -6.20
C GLY A 220 -23.60 6.21 -5.03
N GLY A 221 -23.66 7.52 -5.32
CA GLY A 221 -24.01 8.53 -4.33
C GLY A 221 -25.47 8.43 -3.89
N MET A 222 -25.74 8.85 -2.66
CA MET A 222 -27.09 8.96 -2.11
C MET A 222 -27.85 10.09 -2.79
N GLY A 223 -29.14 9.93 -3.07
CA GLY A 223 -30.02 11.00 -3.50
C GLY A 223 -30.27 12.00 -2.39
N GLY A 224 -30.44 13.26 -2.75
CA GLY A 224 -30.79 14.33 -1.79
C GLY A 224 -32.19 14.21 -1.29
N ALA A 225 -32.44 14.59 -0.05
CA ALA A 225 -33.79 14.68 0.52
C ALA A 225 -34.66 15.70 -0.27
N GLY A 226 -35.93 15.45 -0.41
CA GLY A 226 -36.90 16.43 -0.93
C GLY A 226 -37.05 17.58 0.05
N GLY A 227 -37.36 18.78 -0.48
CA GLY A 227 -37.82 19.89 0.36
C GLY A 227 -39.23 19.61 0.89
N VAL A 228 -39.73 20.46 1.81
CA VAL A 228 -41.09 20.33 2.38
C VAL A 228 -42.10 20.30 1.24
N GLY A 229 -42.78 19.15 1.08
CA GLY A 229 -43.72 18.93 -0.01
C GLY A 229 -43.11 18.55 -1.37
N GLY A 230 -41.79 18.32 -1.41
CA GLY A 230 -41.05 17.82 -2.58
C GLY A 230 -40.63 16.36 -2.43
N ASN A 231 -40.28 15.73 -3.52
CA ASN A 231 -39.77 14.35 -3.54
C ASN A 231 -38.26 14.30 -3.35
N GLY A 232 -37.75 13.22 -2.73
CA GLY A 232 -36.32 12.96 -2.70
C GLY A 232 -35.77 12.64 -4.06
N GLY A 233 -34.47 12.88 -4.24
CA GLY A 233 -33.71 12.52 -5.45
C GLY A 233 -33.40 11.01 -5.51
N GLY A 234 -33.21 10.49 -6.71
CA GLY A 234 -32.76 9.10 -6.89
C GLY A 234 -31.31 8.91 -6.47
N GLY A 235 -30.97 7.71 -5.93
CA GLY A 235 -29.58 7.32 -5.74
C GLY A 235 -28.87 7.11 -7.07
N GLY A 236 -27.56 7.30 -7.09
CA GLY A 236 -26.71 7.04 -8.25
C GLY A 236 -26.42 5.54 -8.42
N PRO A 237 -26.11 5.07 -9.65
CA PRO A 237 -25.66 3.70 -9.85
C PRO A 237 -24.26 3.47 -9.30
N GLY A 238 -23.99 2.25 -8.82
CA GLY A 238 -22.64 1.80 -8.48
C GLY A 238 -21.84 1.37 -9.70
N GLY A 239 -20.53 1.14 -9.51
CA GLY A 239 -19.65 0.56 -10.51
C GLY A 239 -19.83 -0.96 -10.63
N VAL A 240 -18.92 -1.60 -11.40
CA VAL A 240 -18.94 -3.07 -11.58
C VAL A 240 -18.86 -3.80 -10.23
N PHE A 241 -18.03 -3.30 -9.32
CA PHE A 241 -17.89 -3.79 -7.96
C PHE A 241 -18.37 -2.73 -6.94
N GLY A 242 -19.54 -2.28 -7.08
CA GLY A 242 -20.13 -1.27 -6.19
C GLY A 242 -21.64 -1.37 -6.13
N ASP A 243 -22.19 -0.84 -5.06
CA ASP A 243 -23.63 -0.81 -4.82
C ASP A 243 -24.24 0.51 -5.33
N GLY A 244 -25.48 0.47 -5.76
CA GLY A 244 -26.23 1.69 -6.03
C GLY A 244 -26.47 2.48 -4.75
N GLY A 245 -26.48 3.81 -4.86
CA GLY A 245 -26.79 4.68 -3.72
C GLY A 245 -28.27 4.61 -3.35
N PRO A 246 -28.64 4.84 -2.09
CA PRO A 246 -30.03 4.95 -1.68
C PRO A 246 -30.68 6.23 -2.25
N GLY A 247 -32.00 6.20 -2.49
CA GLY A 247 -32.78 7.40 -2.81
C GLY A 247 -32.87 8.32 -1.58
N GLY A 248 -33.14 9.59 -1.84
CA GLY A 248 -33.45 10.58 -0.80
C GLY A 248 -34.86 10.37 -0.23
N GLY A 249 -35.05 10.81 1.00
CA GLY A 249 -36.36 10.79 1.68
C GLY A 249 -37.22 12.01 1.34
#